data_52022459eca57c38bd6d334d2073b417
#
_entry.id   52022459eca57c38bd6d334d2073b417
#
_cell.length_a   1.000
_cell.length_b   1.000
_cell.length_c   1.000
_cell.angle_alpha   90.00
_cell.angle_beta   90.00
_cell.angle_gamma   90.00
#
_symmetry.space_group_name_H-M   'P 1'
#
loop_
_entity.id
_entity.type
_entity.pdbx_description
1 polymer ?
#
loop_
_entity_poly.entity_id
_entity_poly.type
_entity_poly.pdbx_seq_one_letter_code
_entity_poly.pdbx_strand_id
1 'polypeptide(L)'
;MKDLVGFRSGRLLVIAFHHKENNANYWLCKCDCGNEVIKRTADLRGKKAVRSCGCLRNEKSGERLHEMYAGKVARNRKDIAGTYIGTVYVVSYAYTKNNRAYWNCKCQLCGKEFISYKFNCSCSRIKPKEDLVGNRYGRLTVEKYVSGGKWQCACDCGGTTITTTTRLKSGYTCSCGCYARDRAHECNFKDIAGRKFGHLLAIGFSRYDGKRYYWRCRCDCGKELDIEKSNLLGGQQSCGCLDVSHDGSKSEKEINSFMLDIVGKKSIKAKVLDGKEIDIYYPDLNLGIEYNGSKFHATLGAAFDNKYKLYHQDKFLLAKEKGIHLINIFDVDWANNQDKIKMYLMSLVVPQERLFARKCVVKEISREVATAFTNEYHIQGSVSRFMKINYGLFFNDELYAVMSFGKLRLSKTDDGQYELHRYCVKDGYTILGGAEKLLKHFEIDYSPKYIRSYSDNDYFKGGIYERLGFENAGQCTPRYYWFLNGVELRREACQLKRLKEDYPELLQEAYVKEAPNKEDYVMLKLGACKVYRSGNTKWEKRY
;
A
#
# COMPACT_ATOMS: atom_id res chain seq x y z
N MET A 1 2.07 15.50 19.11
CA MET A 1 1.93 16.93 18.71
C MET A 1 1.78 17.73 19.99
N LYS A 2 2.63 18.75 20.28
CA LYS A 2 2.37 19.63 21.45
C LYS A 2 1.22 20.55 21.05
N ASP A 3 0.10 20.44 21.73
CA ASP A 3 -1.01 21.36 21.59
C ASP A 3 -0.58 22.76 22.04
N LEU A 4 -0.98 23.78 21.29
CA LEU A 4 -0.73 25.19 21.58
C LEU A 4 -2.00 25.98 21.91
N VAL A 5 -3.16 25.36 21.96
CA VAL A 5 -4.41 26.05 22.36
C VAL A 5 -4.22 26.64 23.76
N GLY A 6 -4.55 27.91 23.92
CA GLY A 6 -4.29 28.67 25.15
C GLY A 6 -2.88 29.30 25.26
N PHE A 7 -1.94 28.95 24.36
CA PHE A 7 -0.61 29.57 24.36
C PHE A 7 -0.69 31.04 23.91
N ARG A 8 0.01 31.91 24.64
CA ARG A 8 0.05 33.34 24.37
C ARG A 8 1.42 33.78 23.85
N SER A 9 1.44 34.47 22.71
CA SER A 9 2.63 35.13 22.16
C SER A 9 2.38 36.63 22.03
N GLY A 10 2.77 37.39 23.05
CA GLY A 10 2.44 38.80 23.13
C GLY A 10 0.94 39.04 23.18
N ARG A 11 0.40 39.79 22.21
CA ARG A 11 -1.04 40.08 22.04
C ARG A 11 -1.80 38.95 21.29
N LEU A 12 -1.15 37.88 20.87
CA LEU A 12 -1.77 36.77 20.17
C LEU A 12 -2.07 35.61 21.13
N LEU A 13 -3.34 35.24 21.26
CA LEU A 13 -3.81 34.05 21.96
C LEU A 13 -4.16 32.98 20.93
N VAL A 14 -3.57 31.80 21.03
CA VAL A 14 -3.90 30.65 20.19
C VAL A 14 -5.24 30.08 20.61
N ILE A 15 -6.23 30.11 19.72
CA ILE A 15 -7.62 29.68 20.01
C ILE A 15 -7.93 28.30 19.45
N ALA A 16 -7.32 27.89 18.32
CA ALA A 16 -7.54 26.58 17.73
C ALA A 16 -6.37 26.15 16.83
N PHE A 17 -6.24 24.83 16.62
CA PHE A 17 -5.45 24.29 15.52
C PHE A 17 -6.18 24.57 14.20
N HIS A 18 -5.48 25.06 13.18
CA HIS A 18 -6.09 25.38 11.89
C HIS A 18 -5.82 24.29 10.83
N HIS A 19 -4.55 24.03 10.50
CA HIS A 19 -4.16 23.00 9.54
C HIS A 19 -2.67 22.64 9.64
N LYS A 20 -2.26 21.57 8.95
CA LYS A 20 -0.85 21.22 8.77
C LYS A 20 -0.49 21.29 7.29
N GLU A 21 0.58 22.00 6.96
CA GLU A 21 1.10 22.13 5.60
C GLU A 21 2.63 22.08 5.62
N ASN A 22 3.24 21.39 4.65
CA ASN A 22 4.70 21.24 4.50
C ASN A 22 5.42 20.93 5.83
N ASN A 23 4.90 19.97 6.58
CA ASN A 23 5.38 19.55 7.90
C ASN A 23 5.32 20.62 9.02
N ALA A 24 4.69 21.78 8.78
CA ALA A 24 4.47 22.84 9.74
C ALA A 24 3.01 22.86 10.21
N ASN A 25 2.81 23.07 11.52
CA ASN A 25 1.47 23.25 12.10
C ASN A 25 1.09 24.73 12.12
N TYR A 26 -0.11 25.05 11.69
CA TYR A 26 -0.70 26.38 11.63
C TYR A 26 -1.82 26.51 12.66
N TRP A 27 -1.86 27.63 13.35
CA TRP A 27 -2.76 27.90 14.46
C TRP A 27 -3.56 29.16 14.22
N LEU A 28 -4.84 29.12 14.51
CA LEU A 28 -5.68 30.29 14.54
C LEU A 28 -5.44 31.04 15.85
N CYS A 29 -5.09 32.32 15.73
CA CYS A 29 -4.73 33.17 16.87
C CYS A 29 -5.62 34.41 16.87
N LYS A 30 -6.17 34.76 18.02
CA LYS A 30 -6.91 36.01 18.28
C LYS A 30 -5.99 37.04 18.89
N CYS A 31 -5.92 38.23 18.34
CA CYS A 31 -5.14 39.34 18.85
C CYS A 31 -5.99 40.20 19.82
N ASP A 32 -5.36 40.80 20.83
CA ASP A 32 -6.06 41.72 21.79
C ASP A 32 -6.78 42.88 21.07
N CYS A 33 -6.38 43.24 19.85
CA CYS A 33 -7.09 44.25 19.04
C CYS A 33 -8.35 43.71 18.33
N GLY A 34 -8.75 42.45 18.59
CA GLY A 34 -9.92 41.81 18.01
C GLY A 34 -9.68 41.07 16.70
N ASN A 35 -8.57 41.29 15.99
CA ASN A 35 -8.27 40.61 14.72
C ASN A 35 -7.82 39.18 14.91
N GLU A 36 -8.27 38.30 14.00
CA GLU A 36 -7.81 36.88 13.94
C GLU A 36 -6.78 36.71 12.83
N VAL A 37 -5.73 35.91 13.12
CA VAL A 37 -4.64 35.63 12.17
C VAL A 37 -4.16 34.20 12.32
N ILE A 38 -3.73 33.58 11.21
CA ILE A 38 -3.15 32.25 11.22
C ILE A 38 -1.63 32.36 11.28
N LYS A 39 -1.00 31.64 12.23
CA LYS A 39 0.46 31.64 12.44
C LYS A 39 0.99 30.23 12.58
N ARG A 40 2.23 30.00 12.09
CA ARG A 40 2.94 28.73 12.27
C ARG A 40 3.45 28.60 13.71
N THR A 41 3.63 27.35 14.17
CA THR A 41 4.24 27.07 15.47
C THR A 41 5.57 27.82 15.66
N ALA A 42 6.43 27.86 14.64
CA ALA A 42 7.71 28.56 14.69
C ALA A 42 7.58 30.08 14.85
N ASP A 43 6.52 30.68 14.27
CA ASP A 43 6.26 32.11 14.37
C ASP A 43 5.71 32.52 15.75
N LEU A 44 5.18 31.56 16.52
CA LEU A 44 4.62 31.80 17.85
C LEU A 44 5.64 31.56 18.98
N ARG A 45 6.67 30.77 18.72
CA ARG A 45 7.71 30.37 19.70
C ARG A 45 9.10 30.77 19.19
N GLY A 46 9.95 31.24 20.09
CA GLY A 46 11.35 31.55 19.80
C GLY A 46 11.72 33.02 19.99
N LYS A 47 13.01 33.36 19.81
CA LYS A 47 13.58 34.69 20.02
C LYS A 47 12.99 35.78 19.12
N LYS A 48 12.43 35.40 17.94
CA LYS A 48 11.80 36.32 16.97
C LYS A 48 10.28 36.08 16.84
N ALA A 49 9.63 35.61 17.90
CA ALA A 49 8.22 35.32 17.88
C ALA A 49 7.36 36.54 17.50
N VAL A 50 6.34 36.31 16.68
CA VAL A 50 5.36 37.35 16.29
C VAL A 50 4.46 37.64 17.48
N ARG A 51 4.39 38.91 17.91
CA ARG A 51 3.71 39.33 19.15
C ARG A 51 2.36 40.02 18.93
N SER A 52 1.93 40.23 17.69
CA SER A 52 0.63 40.82 17.35
C SER A 52 0.20 40.48 15.92
N CYS A 53 -1.02 40.81 15.53
CA CYS A 53 -1.48 40.71 14.14
C CYS A 53 -0.84 41.76 13.18
N GLY A 54 0.02 42.63 13.67
CA GLY A 54 0.59 43.81 13.00
C GLY A 54 0.19 45.13 13.65
N CYS A 55 -0.80 45.14 14.55
CA CYS A 55 -1.31 46.35 15.20
C CYS A 55 -0.22 47.08 16.00
N LEU A 56 0.64 46.36 16.72
CA LEU A 56 1.78 46.92 17.47
C LEU A 56 2.74 47.77 16.60
N ARG A 57 2.95 47.34 15.34
CA ARG A 57 3.82 48.07 14.39
C ARG A 57 3.19 49.38 13.97
N ASN A 58 1.86 49.42 13.77
CA ASN A 58 1.12 50.60 13.39
C ASN A 58 1.03 51.62 14.54
N GLU A 59 0.82 51.15 15.79
CA GLU A 59 0.81 52.00 17.00
C GLU A 59 2.16 52.67 17.21
N LYS A 60 3.26 51.91 17.22
CA LYS A 60 4.63 52.44 17.41
C LYS A 60 5.04 53.41 16.27
N SER A 61 4.56 53.18 15.06
CA SER A 61 4.81 54.12 13.94
C SER A 61 4.06 55.44 14.14
N GLY A 62 2.84 55.41 14.68
CA GLY A 62 2.04 56.59 15.01
C GLY A 62 2.65 57.42 16.14
N GLU A 63 3.04 56.75 17.24
CA GLU A 63 3.70 57.37 18.38
C GLU A 63 5.03 58.07 18.00
N ARG A 64 5.87 57.40 17.23
CA ARG A 64 7.14 57.96 16.74
C ARG A 64 6.98 59.19 15.85
N LEU A 65 5.94 59.25 15.04
CA LEU A 65 5.62 60.42 14.22
C LEU A 65 5.09 61.57 15.10
N HIS A 66 4.27 61.29 16.08
CA HIS A 66 3.76 62.28 17.01
C HIS A 66 4.89 62.92 17.85
N GLU A 67 5.83 62.13 18.38
CA GLU A 67 7.01 62.61 19.12
C GLU A 67 7.95 63.45 18.23
N MET A 68 8.18 63.05 16.96
CA MET A 68 9.09 63.78 16.05
C MET A 68 8.58 65.17 15.64
N TYR A 69 7.27 65.41 15.70
CA TYR A 69 6.66 66.64 15.21
C TYR A 69 5.86 67.42 16.25
N ALA A 70 5.84 66.95 17.52
CA ALA A 70 5.23 67.70 18.62
C ALA A 70 5.88 69.07 18.78
N GLY A 71 5.07 70.11 18.82
CA GLY A 71 5.53 71.51 19.02
C GLY A 71 5.91 72.30 17.77
N LYS A 72 5.90 71.72 16.56
CA LYS A 72 6.15 72.45 15.31
C LYS A 72 4.85 73.02 14.75
N VAL A 73 4.62 74.32 14.80
CA VAL A 73 3.43 75.01 14.29
C VAL A 73 3.71 75.67 12.92
N ALA A 74 2.86 75.45 11.93
CA ALA A 74 2.94 76.17 10.62
C ALA A 74 2.66 77.69 10.78
N ARG A 75 3.48 78.53 10.17
CA ARG A 75 3.42 80.01 10.30
C ARG A 75 2.10 80.65 9.90
N ASN A 76 1.24 80.03 9.09
CA ASN A 76 -0.05 80.54 8.62
C ASN A 76 -1.14 79.47 8.77
N ARG A 77 -1.31 78.90 9.93
CA ARG A 77 -2.34 77.87 10.18
C ARG A 77 -3.71 78.56 10.37
N LYS A 78 -4.62 78.30 9.42
CA LYS A 78 -6.05 78.56 9.64
C LYS A 78 -6.62 77.36 10.40
N ASP A 79 -7.27 77.60 11.52
CA ASP A 79 -7.91 76.51 12.26
C ASP A 79 -9.17 76.07 11.54
N ILE A 80 -9.24 74.79 11.23
CA ILE A 80 -10.36 74.14 10.53
C ILE A 80 -10.96 73.01 11.35
N ALA A 81 -10.59 72.90 12.63
CA ALA A 81 -11.21 71.93 13.53
C ALA A 81 -12.72 72.19 13.64
N GLY A 82 -13.50 71.11 13.73
CA GLY A 82 -14.97 71.23 13.74
C GLY A 82 -15.64 71.40 12.38
N THR A 83 -14.87 71.49 11.25
CA THR A 83 -15.43 71.65 9.91
C THR A 83 -15.51 70.39 9.09
N TYR A 84 -16.36 70.35 8.09
CA TYR A 84 -16.43 69.26 7.10
C TYR A 84 -15.72 69.71 5.82
N ILE A 85 -14.85 68.80 5.33
CA ILE A 85 -14.20 68.94 4.03
C ILE A 85 -14.61 67.74 3.20
N GLY A 86 -15.58 67.88 2.34
CA GLY A 86 -16.24 66.81 1.63
C GLY A 86 -16.92 65.83 2.61
N THR A 87 -16.57 64.58 2.56
CA THR A 87 -17.10 63.53 3.45
C THR A 87 -16.26 63.30 4.71
N VAL A 88 -15.32 64.20 4.98
CA VAL A 88 -14.39 64.06 6.11
C VAL A 88 -14.66 65.14 7.13
N TYR A 89 -14.92 64.74 8.37
CA TYR A 89 -15.01 65.65 9.51
C TYR A 89 -13.61 65.84 10.10
N VAL A 90 -13.18 67.11 10.25
CA VAL A 90 -11.88 67.45 10.83
C VAL A 90 -12.06 67.60 12.34
N VAL A 91 -11.48 66.67 13.10
CA VAL A 91 -11.68 66.59 14.54
C VAL A 91 -10.80 67.59 15.29
N SER A 92 -9.51 67.58 15.01
CA SER A 92 -8.53 68.44 15.72
C SER A 92 -7.23 68.52 14.91
N TYR A 93 -6.41 69.55 15.26
CA TYR A 93 -5.03 69.62 14.75
C TYR A 93 -4.18 68.47 15.27
N ALA A 94 -3.39 67.87 14.41
CA ALA A 94 -2.47 66.79 14.80
C ALA A 94 -1.02 67.26 14.89
N TYR A 95 -0.44 67.74 13.81
CA TYR A 95 0.94 68.26 13.76
C TYR A 95 1.22 68.96 12.41
N THR A 96 2.39 69.66 12.33
CA THR A 96 2.92 70.25 11.10
C THR A 96 4.13 69.49 10.59
N LYS A 97 4.17 69.14 9.31
CA LYS A 97 5.28 68.51 8.62
C LYS A 97 5.48 69.13 7.24
N ASN A 98 6.72 69.49 6.87
CA ASN A 98 7.06 70.11 5.59
C ASN A 98 6.12 71.30 5.27
N ASN A 99 5.96 72.21 6.23
CA ASN A 99 5.11 73.39 6.15
C ASN A 99 3.62 73.12 5.87
N ARG A 100 3.13 71.87 6.08
CA ARG A 100 1.72 71.46 5.92
C ARG A 100 1.15 71.03 7.25
N ALA A 101 -0.05 71.55 7.59
CA ALA A 101 -0.79 71.14 8.79
C ALA A 101 -1.50 69.79 8.51
N TYR A 102 -1.28 68.83 9.40
CA TYR A 102 -1.98 67.55 9.41
C TYR A 102 -3.06 67.59 10.49
N TRP A 103 -4.21 66.98 10.18
CA TRP A 103 -5.40 67.03 11.02
C TRP A 103 -5.89 65.63 11.33
N ASN A 104 -6.36 65.39 12.56
CA ASN A 104 -7.15 64.21 12.90
C ASN A 104 -8.51 64.33 12.23
N CYS A 105 -8.87 63.34 11.46
CA CYS A 105 -10.04 63.33 10.60
C CYS A 105 -10.88 62.08 10.83
N LYS A 106 -12.20 62.20 10.72
CA LYS A 106 -13.15 61.10 10.75
C LYS A 106 -13.98 61.08 9.46
N CYS A 107 -13.99 59.95 8.79
CA CYS A 107 -14.79 59.78 7.58
C CYS A 107 -16.25 59.53 7.91
N GLN A 108 -17.17 60.30 7.38
CA GLN A 108 -18.61 60.13 7.62
C GLN A 108 -19.19 58.91 6.88
N LEU A 109 -18.52 58.44 5.80
CA LEU A 109 -19.00 57.30 5.01
C LEU A 109 -18.65 55.95 5.60
N CYS A 110 -17.48 55.84 6.27
CA CYS A 110 -16.99 54.53 6.78
C CYS A 110 -16.61 54.58 8.26
N GLY A 111 -16.76 55.70 8.95
CA GLY A 111 -16.44 55.87 10.36
C GLY A 111 -14.94 55.88 10.68
N LYS A 112 -14.03 55.64 9.71
CA LYS A 112 -12.60 55.52 9.94
C LYS A 112 -11.97 56.83 10.37
N GLU A 113 -11.19 56.82 11.44
CA GLU A 113 -10.35 57.92 11.89
C GLU A 113 -8.94 57.81 11.29
N PHE A 114 -8.38 58.92 10.83
CA PHE A 114 -7.08 59.00 10.16
C PHE A 114 -6.51 60.41 10.22
N ILE A 115 -5.19 60.51 10.07
CA ILE A 115 -4.51 61.81 10.03
C ILE A 115 -4.21 62.17 8.56
N SER A 116 -4.61 63.36 8.13
CA SER A 116 -4.40 63.78 6.74
C SER A 116 -4.31 65.31 6.60
N TYR A 117 -3.60 65.79 5.57
CA TYR A 117 -3.59 67.15 5.10
C TYR A 117 -4.40 67.34 3.81
N LYS A 118 -4.79 66.20 3.19
CA LYS A 118 -5.53 66.18 1.92
C LYS A 118 -7.02 65.91 2.10
N PHE A 119 -7.46 65.61 3.31
CA PHE A 119 -8.84 65.33 3.69
C PHE A 119 -9.56 64.27 2.83
N ASN A 120 -8.81 63.29 2.32
CA ASN A 120 -9.34 62.22 1.50
C ASN A 120 -9.24 60.91 2.28
N CYS A 121 -10.35 60.28 2.59
CA CYS A 121 -10.39 58.92 3.11
C CYS A 121 -10.18 57.91 1.96
N SER A 122 -9.49 56.85 2.22
CA SER A 122 -9.31 55.74 1.26
C SER A 122 -10.65 55.12 0.81
N CYS A 123 -11.74 55.28 1.60
CA CYS A 123 -13.06 54.78 1.23
C CYS A 123 -13.72 55.60 0.10
N SER A 124 -13.35 56.86 -0.12
CA SER A 124 -13.85 57.69 -1.22
C SER A 124 -13.38 57.28 -2.61
N ARG A 125 -12.36 56.38 -2.68
CA ARG A 125 -11.94 55.70 -3.93
C ARG A 125 -12.76 54.47 -4.26
N ILE A 126 -13.82 54.17 -3.50
CA ILE A 126 -14.47 52.86 -3.43
C ILE A 126 -15.88 52.88 -4.00
N LYS A 127 -16.39 53.99 -4.55
CA LYS A 127 -17.60 53.92 -5.37
C LYS A 127 -17.23 53.29 -6.72
N PRO A 128 -17.93 52.19 -7.14
CA PRO A 128 -17.76 51.68 -8.50
C PRO A 128 -18.13 52.80 -9.48
N LYS A 129 -17.42 52.90 -10.60
CA LYS A 129 -17.76 53.84 -11.69
C LYS A 129 -19.13 53.55 -12.31
N GLU A 130 -19.65 52.36 -12.11
CA GLU A 130 -20.94 51.83 -12.54
C GLU A 130 -21.57 51.00 -11.44
N ASP A 131 -22.86 51.06 -11.27
CA ASP A 131 -23.62 50.15 -10.44
C ASP A 131 -23.97 48.90 -11.28
N LEU A 132 -23.56 47.73 -10.80
CA LEU A 132 -23.82 46.46 -11.47
C LEU A 132 -24.87 45.61 -10.74
N VAL A 133 -25.45 46.10 -9.65
CA VAL A 133 -26.47 45.35 -8.88
C VAL A 133 -27.65 45.00 -9.80
N GLY A 134 -28.10 43.77 -9.74
CA GLY A 134 -29.15 43.23 -10.61
C GLY A 134 -28.68 42.74 -11.99
N ASN A 135 -27.49 43.13 -12.44
CA ASN A 135 -26.98 42.66 -13.73
C ASN A 135 -26.58 41.21 -13.69
N ARG A 136 -26.82 40.50 -14.81
CA ARG A 136 -26.52 39.09 -14.98
C ARG A 136 -25.29 38.85 -15.86
N TYR A 137 -24.40 37.98 -15.40
CA TYR A 137 -23.18 37.56 -16.09
C TYR A 137 -23.07 36.05 -16.09
N GLY A 138 -23.50 35.41 -17.18
CA GLY A 138 -23.61 33.95 -17.25
C GLY A 138 -24.64 33.42 -16.23
N ARG A 139 -24.18 32.57 -15.30
CA ARG A 139 -24.98 32.01 -14.21
C ARG A 139 -24.95 32.89 -12.94
N LEU A 140 -24.36 34.08 -13.00
CA LEU A 140 -24.21 34.99 -11.85
C LEU A 140 -25.14 36.19 -11.97
N THR A 141 -25.84 36.50 -10.88
CA THR A 141 -26.57 37.76 -10.68
C THR A 141 -25.86 38.56 -9.60
N VAL A 142 -25.55 39.82 -9.88
CA VAL A 142 -24.83 40.69 -8.93
C VAL A 142 -25.80 41.17 -7.84
N GLU A 143 -25.48 40.85 -6.57
CA GLU A 143 -26.32 41.19 -5.42
C GLU A 143 -25.91 42.52 -4.78
N LYS A 144 -24.62 42.70 -4.51
CA LYS A 144 -24.12 43.90 -3.85
C LYS A 144 -22.64 44.15 -4.11
N TYR A 145 -22.26 45.41 -3.99
CA TYR A 145 -20.88 45.85 -3.99
C TYR A 145 -20.21 45.54 -2.63
N VAL A 146 -19.02 44.98 -2.65
CA VAL A 146 -18.27 44.63 -1.42
C VAL A 146 -17.19 45.66 -1.13
N SER A 147 -16.15 45.76 -1.96
CA SER A 147 -15.07 46.75 -1.83
C SER A 147 -14.05 46.60 -2.98
N GLY A 148 -13.30 47.66 -3.30
CA GLY A 148 -12.16 47.57 -4.22
C GLY A 148 -12.51 47.03 -5.63
N GLY A 149 -13.69 47.37 -6.17
CA GLY A 149 -14.16 46.88 -7.47
C GLY A 149 -14.63 45.42 -7.45
N LYS A 150 -14.91 44.83 -6.26
CA LYS A 150 -15.44 43.49 -6.09
C LYS A 150 -16.93 43.50 -5.80
N TRP A 151 -17.62 42.52 -6.34
CA TRP A 151 -19.06 42.32 -6.24
C TRP A 151 -19.37 40.94 -5.69
N GLN A 152 -20.30 40.84 -4.78
CA GLN A 152 -20.92 39.58 -4.40
C GLN A 152 -21.99 39.23 -5.42
N CYS A 153 -21.97 38.02 -5.90
CA CYS A 153 -22.91 37.52 -6.89
C CYS A 153 -23.53 36.21 -6.42
N ALA A 154 -24.84 36.08 -6.60
CA ALA A 154 -25.57 34.81 -6.47
C ALA A 154 -25.46 34.06 -7.79
N CYS A 155 -25.37 32.72 -7.70
CA CYS A 155 -25.32 31.82 -8.85
C CYS A 155 -26.61 31.02 -8.95
N ASP A 156 -27.04 30.70 -10.18
CA ASP A 156 -28.25 29.87 -10.44
C ASP A 156 -28.26 28.54 -9.69
N CYS A 157 -27.09 28.02 -9.31
CA CYS A 157 -26.97 26.79 -8.53
C CYS A 157 -27.20 26.98 -7.01
N GLY A 158 -27.57 28.18 -6.55
CA GLY A 158 -27.71 28.53 -5.14
C GLY A 158 -26.43 28.94 -4.43
N GLY A 159 -25.25 28.76 -5.04
CA GLY A 159 -23.97 29.20 -4.49
C GLY A 159 -23.71 30.69 -4.69
N THR A 160 -22.79 31.27 -3.90
CA THR A 160 -22.38 32.68 -4.04
C THR A 160 -20.89 32.77 -4.37
N THR A 161 -20.46 33.87 -4.99
CA THR A 161 -19.05 34.15 -5.26
C THR A 161 -18.77 35.64 -5.20
N ILE A 162 -17.51 36.02 -4.91
CA ILE A 162 -17.04 37.40 -4.94
C ILE A 162 -16.04 37.55 -6.08
N THR A 163 -16.33 38.48 -7.01
CA THR A 163 -15.49 38.69 -8.18
C THR A 163 -15.40 40.17 -8.55
N THR A 164 -14.49 40.51 -9.48
CA THR A 164 -14.26 41.92 -9.87
C THR A 164 -15.10 42.28 -11.09
N THR A 165 -15.38 43.63 -11.25
CA THR A 165 -16.05 44.19 -12.42
C THR A 165 -15.42 43.68 -13.74
N THR A 166 -14.10 43.72 -13.83
CA THR A 166 -13.38 43.28 -15.04
C THR A 166 -13.66 41.83 -15.39
N ARG A 167 -13.64 40.91 -14.39
CA ARG A 167 -13.88 39.47 -14.60
C ARG A 167 -15.34 39.17 -14.95
N LEU A 168 -16.29 39.95 -14.43
CA LEU A 168 -17.69 39.84 -14.81
C LEU A 168 -17.89 40.27 -16.27
N LYS A 169 -17.43 41.47 -16.63
CA LYS A 169 -17.59 42.03 -18.00
C LYS A 169 -16.83 41.23 -19.07
N SER A 170 -15.67 40.66 -18.74
CA SER A 170 -14.92 39.81 -19.67
C SER A 170 -15.49 38.38 -19.80
N GLY A 171 -16.50 38.01 -19.01
CA GLY A 171 -17.02 36.64 -18.97
C GLY A 171 -16.09 35.62 -18.34
N TYR A 172 -14.92 36.04 -17.79
CA TYR A 172 -13.96 35.15 -17.15
C TYR A 172 -14.54 34.46 -15.92
N THR A 173 -15.44 35.18 -15.19
CA THR A 173 -16.17 34.58 -14.07
C THR A 173 -17.66 34.62 -14.41
N CYS A 174 -18.19 33.49 -14.85
CA CYS A 174 -19.59 33.34 -15.27
C CYS A 174 -20.41 32.42 -14.32
N SER A 175 -19.79 31.87 -13.27
CA SER A 175 -20.46 31.05 -12.25
C SER A 175 -19.69 31.08 -10.93
N CYS A 176 -20.23 30.49 -9.86
CA CYS A 176 -19.51 30.25 -8.59
C CYS A 176 -18.44 29.14 -8.65
N GLY A 177 -18.14 28.62 -9.85
CA GLY A 177 -17.31 27.47 -10.10
C GLY A 177 -18.12 26.22 -10.52
N CYS A 178 -19.45 26.25 -10.40
CA CYS A 178 -20.31 25.16 -10.80
C CYS A 178 -20.20 24.85 -12.30
N TYR A 179 -20.12 25.84 -13.17
CA TYR A 179 -19.98 25.65 -14.61
C TYR A 179 -18.72 24.86 -15.00
N ALA A 180 -17.58 25.12 -14.35
CA ALA A 180 -16.36 24.37 -14.59
C ALA A 180 -16.49 22.91 -14.12
N ARG A 181 -17.21 22.67 -13.00
CA ARG A 181 -17.52 21.31 -12.51
C ARG A 181 -18.45 20.57 -13.46
N ASP A 182 -19.49 21.23 -13.97
CA ASP A 182 -20.43 20.65 -14.91
C ASP A 182 -19.71 20.24 -16.22
N ARG A 183 -18.87 21.11 -16.77
CA ARG A 183 -18.06 20.81 -17.97
C ARG A 183 -17.05 19.68 -17.72
N ALA A 184 -16.39 19.67 -16.55
CA ALA A 184 -15.49 18.59 -16.19
C ALA A 184 -16.26 17.26 -16.06
N HIS A 185 -17.50 17.30 -15.57
CA HIS A 185 -18.39 16.14 -15.54
C HIS A 185 -18.71 15.66 -16.95
N GLU A 186 -19.13 16.53 -17.86
CA GLU A 186 -19.45 16.17 -19.25
C GLU A 186 -18.24 15.59 -19.99
N CYS A 187 -17.06 16.21 -19.85
CA CYS A 187 -15.83 15.76 -20.52
C CYS A 187 -15.27 14.45 -19.97
N ASN A 188 -15.41 14.21 -18.65
CA ASN A 188 -14.84 13.05 -17.96
C ASN A 188 -15.84 11.88 -17.79
N PHE A 189 -17.11 12.11 -18.07
CA PHE A 189 -18.11 11.07 -18.05
C PHE A 189 -17.86 10.12 -19.22
N LYS A 190 -17.43 8.89 -18.91
CA LYS A 190 -17.35 7.78 -19.86
C LYS A 190 -18.35 6.74 -19.43
N ASP A 191 -19.31 6.46 -20.27
CA ASP A 191 -20.28 5.41 -20.04
C ASP A 191 -19.59 4.05 -20.05
N ILE A 192 -19.87 3.26 -19.02
CA ILE A 192 -19.38 1.88 -18.88
C ILE A 192 -20.54 0.90 -18.70
N ALA A 193 -21.79 1.32 -18.97
CA ALA A 193 -22.94 0.42 -18.96
C ALA A 193 -22.73 -0.73 -19.94
N GLY A 194 -23.16 -1.92 -19.57
CA GLY A 194 -22.97 -3.14 -20.34
C GLY A 194 -21.57 -3.76 -20.23
N ARG A 195 -20.59 -3.08 -19.62
CA ARG A 195 -19.26 -3.67 -19.40
C ARG A 195 -19.26 -4.63 -18.22
N LYS A 196 -18.60 -5.77 -18.41
CA LYS A 196 -18.38 -6.76 -17.35
C LYS A 196 -16.99 -6.57 -16.73
N PHE A 197 -16.91 -6.56 -15.39
CA PHE A 197 -15.71 -6.45 -14.57
C PHE A 197 -15.65 -7.67 -13.66
N GLY A 198 -15.00 -8.75 -14.09
CA GLY A 198 -15.06 -10.02 -13.40
C GLY A 198 -16.50 -10.53 -13.29
N HIS A 199 -17.02 -10.64 -12.06
CA HIS A 199 -18.39 -11.05 -11.76
C HIS A 199 -19.39 -9.89 -11.68
N LEU A 200 -18.98 -8.66 -11.96
CA LEU A 200 -19.80 -7.46 -11.91
C LEU A 200 -20.18 -7.00 -13.32
N LEU A 201 -21.47 -6.89 -13.59
CA LEU A 201 -22.00 -6.24 -14.79
C LEU A 201 -22.45 -4.82 -14.43
N ALA A 202 -21.85 -3.80 -15.02
CA ALA A 202 -22.31 -2.42 -14.88
C ALA A 202 -23.64 -2.26 -15.64
N ILE A 203 -24.76 -2.06 -14.90
CA ILE A 203 -26.11 -1.96 -15.48
C ILE A 203 -26.34 -0.56 -16.04
N GLY A 204 -25.90 0.47 -15.31
CA GLY A 204 -26.09 1.86 -15.69
C GLY A 204 -25.45 2.82 -14.69
N PHE A 205 -25.42 4.09 -15.08
CA PHE A 205 -24.97 5.16 -14.20
C PHE A 205 -25.92 5.31 -13.00
N SER A 206 -25.36 5.39 -11.79
CA SER A 206 -26.14 5.57 -10.55
C SER A 206 -26.15 7.01 -10.10
N ARG A 207 -24.99 7.58 -9.76
CA ARG A 207 -24.88 8.96 -9.26
C ARG A 207 -23.48 9.53 -9.40
N TYR A 208 -23.40 10.84 -9.26
CA TYR A 208 -22.17 11.61 -9.09
C TYR A 208 -22.26 12.41 -7.76
N ASP A 209 -21.27 12.27 -6.89
CA ASP A 209 -21.26 12.90 -5.56
C ASP A 209 -20.51 14.25 -5.52
N GLY A 210 -20.17 14.81 -6.69
CA GLY A 210 -19.35 16.02 -6.83
C GLY A 210 -17.86 15.76 -7.01
N LYS A 211 -17.42 14.53 -6.80
CA LYS A 211 -16.02 14.06 -6.98
C LYS A 211 -15.91 12.76 -7.74
N ARG A 212 -16.86 11.83 -7.53
CA ARG A 212 -16.77 10.44 -7.96
C ARG A 212 -18.03 10.01 -8.70
N TYR A 213 -17.83 9.11 -9.67
CA TYR A 213 -18.90 8.50 -10.44
C TYR A 213 -19.22 7.12 -9.89
N TYR A 214 -20.49 6.84 -9.62
CA TYR A 214 -20.98 5.56 -9.15
C TYR A 214 -21.84 4.90 -10.21
N TRP A 215 -21.64 3.61 -10.37
CA TRP A 215 -22.36 2.78 -11.33
C TRP A 215 -23.15 1.71 -10.62
N ARG A 216 -24.40 1.54 -11.00
CA ARG A 216 -25.22 0.43 -10.57
C ARG A 216 -24.69 -0.83 -11.22
N CYS A 217 -24.24 -1.80 -10.40
CA CYS A 217 -23.67 -3.05 -10.86
C CYS A 217 -24.46 -4.21 -10.30
N ARG A 218 -24.63 -5.24 -11.14
CA ARG A 218 -25.17 -6.54 -10.74
C ARG A 218 -24.04 -7.56 -10.72
N CYS A 219 -23.89 -8.24 -9.59
CA CYS A 219 -22.94 -9.35 -9.47
C CYS A 219 -23.58 -10.67 -9.94
N ASP A 220 -22.75 -11.60 -10.45
CA ASP A 220 -23.23 -12.94 -10.84
C ASP A 220 -23.93 -13.70 -9.68
N CYS A 221 -23.68 -13.32 -8.41
CA CYS A 221 -24.41 -13.82 -7.25
C CYS A 221 -25.84 -13.25 -7.09
N GLY A 222 -26.28 -12.35 -7.99
CA GLY A 222 -27.58 -11.69 -7.96
C GLY A 222 -27.64 -10.39 -7.18
N LYS A 223 -26.63 -10.03 -6.36
CA LYS A 223 -26.60 -8.80 -5.58
C LYS A 223 -26.37 -7.58 -6.46
N GLU A 224 -27.18 -6.54 -6.28
CA GLU A 224 -27.00 -5.23 -6.90
C GLU A 224 -26.44 -4.23 -5.90
N LEU A 225 -25.50 -3.38 -6.36
CA LEU A 225 -24.88 -2.34 -5.55
C LEU A 225 -24.30 -1.24 -6.42
N ASP A 226 -24.14 -0.06 -5.81
CA ASP A 226 -23.47 1.07 -6.46
C ASP A 226 -21.97 1.02 -6.19
N ILE A 227 -21.16 1.00 -7.24
CA ILE A 227 -19.70 0.91 -7.15
C ILE A 227 -19.08 2.14 -7.79
N GLU A 228 -18.06 2.67 -7.15
CA GLU A 228 -17.25 3.76 -7.70
C GLU A 228 -16.52 3.30 -8.97
N LYS A 229 -16.54 4.11 -10.02
CA LYS A 229 -15.92 3.80 -11.33
C LYS A 229 -14.43 3.48 -11.19
N SER A 230 -13.71 4.19 -10.33
CA SER A 230 -12.29 3.94 -10.08
C SER A 230 -12.04 2.55 -9.51
N ASN A 231 -12.92 2.04 -8.66
CA ASN A 231 -12.80 0.69 -8.09
C ASN A 231 -13.03 -0.39 -9.17
N LEU A 232 -14.02 -0.19 -10.06
CA LEU A 232 -14.25 -1.09 -11.19
C LEU A 232 -13.05 -1.15 -12.13
N LEU A 233 -12.48 0.02 -12.47
CA LEU A 233 -11.30 0.12 -13.32
C LEU A 233 -10.02 -0.30 -12.59
N GLY A 234 -9.98 -0.19 -11.27
CA GLY A 234 -8.88 -0.60 -10.38
C GLY A 234 -8.87 -2.09 -10.03
N GLY A 235 -9.82 -2.89 -10.59
CA GLY A 235 -9.80 -4.35 -10.46
C GLY A 235 -10.82 -4.94 -9.49
N GLN A 236 -11.80 -4.20 -8.99
CA GLN A 236 -12.91 -4.78 -8.23
C GLN A 236 -13.73 -5.70 -9.14
N GLN A 237 -13.77 -6.99 -8.80
CA GLN A 237 -14.37 -8.05 -9.63
C GLN A 237 -15.66 -8.65 -9.06
N SER A 238 -16.05 -8.31 -7.83
CA SER A 238 -17.24 -8.86 -7.17
C SER A 238 -17.92 -7.84 -6.24
N CYS A 239 -19.12 -8.17 -5.78
CA CYS A 239 -19.84 -7.38 -4.76
C CYS A 239 -19.31 -7.60 -3.32
N GLY A 240 -18.18 -8.28 -3.17
CA GLY A 240 -17.71 -8.82 -1.89
C GLY A 240 -18.15 -10.26 -1.62
N CYS A 241 -18.97 -10.87 -2.49
CA CYS A 241 -19.37 -12.27 -2.34
C CYS A 241 -18.21 -13.26 -2.55
N LEU A 242 -17.13 -12.79 -3.20
CA LEU A 242 -15.88 -13.51 -3.36
C LEU A 242 -14.83 -13.06 -2.34
N ASP A 243 -15.06 -11.94 -1.67
CA ASP A 243 -14.29 -11.54 -0.51
C ASP A 243 -14.71 -12.43 0.65
N VAL A 244 -13.95 -13.48 0.85
CA VAL A 244 -13.95 -14.17 2.12
C VAL A 244 -13.53 -13.10 3.13
N SER A 245 -14.41 -12.80 4.08
CA SER A 245 -14.27 -11.79 5.12
C SER A 245 -12.83 -11.57 5.57
N HIS A 246 -12.50 -10.39 6.11
CA HIS A 246 -11.23 -10.05 6.78
C HIS A 246 -10.73 -11.08 7.83
N ASP A 247 -11.50 -12.13 8.07
CA ASP A 247 -11.23 -13.27 8.95
C ASP A 247 -10.46 -14.44 8.31
N GLY A 248 -9.88 -14.28 7.12
CA GLY A 248 -9.16 -15.34 6.40
C GLY A 248 -10.06 -16.28 5.58
N SER A 249 -9.45 -17.05 4.67
CA SER A 249 -10.14 -18.02 3.83
C SER A 249 -10.67 -19.22 4.64
N LYS A 250 -11.60 -20.01 4.08
CA LYS A 250 -12.08 -21.23 4.72
C LYS A 250 -10.91 -22.16 5.08
N SER A 251 -9.98 -22.36 4.15
CA SER A 251 -8.82 -23.21 4.37
C SER A 251 -7.84 -22.63 5.40
N GLU A 252 -7.65 -21.30 5.44
CA GLU A 252 -6.86 -20.64 6.47
C GLU A 252 -7.48 -20.86 7.86
N LYS A 253 -8.82 -20.78 7.97
CA LYS A 253 -9.55 -21.09 9.21
C LYS A 253 -9.41 -22.56 9.60
N GLU A 254 -9.47 -23.48 8.64
CA GLU A 254 -9.26 -24.91 8.88
C GLU A 254 -7.84 -25.19 9.40
N ILE A 255 -6.82 -24.58 8.78
CA ILE A 255 -5.43 -24.69 9.23
C ILE A 255 -5.28 -24.10 10.63
N ASN A 256 -5.83 -22.92 10.87
CA ASN A 256 -5.76 -22.25 12.16
C ASN A 256 -6.46 -23.03 13.26
N SER A 257 -7.64 -23.63 12.98
CA SER A 257 -8.34 -24.50 13.92
C SER A 257 -7.52 -25.74 14.24
N PHE A 258 -7.00 -26.43 13.22
CA PHE A 258 -6.13 -27.58 13.40
C PHE A 258 -4.90 -27.25 14.25
N MET A 259 -4.26 -26.11 13.96
CA MET A 259 -3.11 -25.65 14.73
C MET A 259 -3.47 -25.29 16.18
N LEU A 260 -4.63 -24.68 16.40
CA LEU A 260 -5.14 -24.41 17.76
C LEU A 260 -5.32 -25.67 18.58
N ASP A 261 -5.87 -26.73 17.96
CA ASP A 261 -6.10 -28.01 18.62
C ASP A 261 -4.79 -28.68 19.05
N ILE A 262 -3.74 -28.63 18.21
CA ILE A 262 -2.46 -29.29 18.50
C ILE A 262 -1.50 -28.44 19.34
N VAL A 263 -1.54 -27.11 19.25
CA VAL A 263 -0.69 -26.19 20.04
C VAL A 263 -1.31 -25.83 21.36
N GLY A 264 -2.64 -25.84 21.47
CA GLY A 264 -3.41 -25.45 22.67
C GLY A 264 -3.42 -23.94 22.92
N LYS A 265 -2.91 -23.12 21.99
CA LYS A 265 -2.88 -21.66 22.06
C LYS A 265 -3.36 -21.05 20.75
N LYS A 266 -4.00 -19.86 20.82
CA LYS A 266 -4.38 -19.09 19.63
C LYS A 266 -3.14 -18.50 18.97
N SER A 267 -3.10 -18.57 17.64
CA SER A 267 -2.14 -17.83 16.82
C SER A 267 -2.46 -16.32 16.84
N ILE A 268 -1.51 -15.54 16.40
CA ILE A 268 -1.71 -14.12 16.11
C ILE A 268 -1.46 -13.85 14.63
N LYS A 269 -2.12 -12.86 14.08
CA LYS A 269 -1.80 -12.30 12.78
C LYS A 269 -0.87 -11.11 13.00
N ALA A 270 0.35 -11.14 12.48
CA ALA A 270 1.37 -10.19 12.89
C ALA A 270 2.28 -9.73 11.73
N LYS A 271 2.53 -8.41 11.68
CA LYS A 271 3.44 -7.77 10.72
C LYS A 271 4.88 -7.76 11.23
N VAL A 272 5.47 -8.95 11.40
CA VAL A 272 6.81 -9.13 11.98
C VAL A 272 7.94 -9.19 10.94
N LEU A 273 7.61 -9.22 9.65
CA LEU A 273 8.55 -9.30 8.54
C LEU A 273 8.65 -7.94 7.83
N ASP A 274 9.22 -6.94 8.50
CA ASP A 274 9.43 -5.57 7.98
C ASP A 274 8.17 -4.97 7.32
N GLY A 275 7.05 -5.12 8.05
CA GLY A 275 5.73 -4.67 7.61
C GLY A 275 4.92 -5.68 6.79
N LYS A 276 5.53 -6.80 6.37
CA LYS A 276 4.79 -7.93 5.79
C LYS A 276 4.17 -8.77 6.91
N GLU A 277 2.92 -9.15 6.71
CA GLU A 277 2.11 -9.90 7.66
C GLU A 277 2.33 -11.40 7.52
N ILE A 278 2.27 -12.14 8.63
CA ILE A 278 2.12 -13.60 8.68
C ILE A 278 0.70 -13.92 9.11
N ASP A 279 0.00 -14.78 8.36
CA ASP A 279 -1.42 -15.09 8.59
C ASP A 279 -1.65 -15.81 9.92
N ILE A 280 -0.85 -16.84 10.21
CA ILE A 280 -0.93 -17.65 11.43
C ILE A 280 0.47 -17.68 12.04
N TYR A 281 0.68 -16.97 13.15
CA TYR A 281 1.99 -16.84 13.78
C TYR A 281 1.97 -17.26 15.25
N TYR A 282 2.92 -18.10 15.62
CA TYR A 282 3.19 -18.55 16.99
C TYR A 282 4.56 -18.04 17.43
N PRO A 283 4.66 -16.88 18.11
CA PRO A 283 5.93 -16.30 18.53
C PRO A 283 6.78 -17.24 19.40
N ASP A 284 6.16 -17.92 20.36
CA ASP A 284 6.83 -18.84 21.30
C ASP A 284 7.50 -20.02 20.57
N LEU A 285 7.01 -20.38 19.39
CA LEU A 285 7.54 -21.48 18.57
C LEU A 285 8.42 -20.98 17.42
N ASN A 286 8.50 -19.67 17.21
CA ASN A 286 9.08 -19.06 16.01
C ASN A 286 8.54 -19.71 14.72
N LEU A 287 7.23 -20.00 14.69
CA LEU A 287 6.55 -20.70 13.61
C LEU A 287 5.51 -19.78 12.97
N GLY A 288 5.65 -19.55 11.67
CA GLY A 288 4.69 -18.81 10.83
C GLY A 288 4.11 -19.72 9.76
N ILE A 289 2.83 -19.59 9.48
CA ILE A 289 2.14 -20.32 8.40
C ILE A 289 1.40 -19.29 7.55
N GLU A 290 1.59 -19.37 6.24
CA GLU A 290 0.93 -18.62 5.20
C GLU A 290 0.03 -19.52 4.38
N TYR A 291 -1.21 -19.08 4.14
CA TYR A 291 -2.07 -19.75 3.17
C TYR A 291 -2.17 -18.95 1.89
N ASN A 292 -1.56 -19.45 0.82
CA ASN A 292 -1.42 -18.76 -0.44
C ASN A 292 -2.49 -19.23 -1.44
N GLY A 293 -3.61 -18.49 -1.51
CA GLY A 293 -4.67 -18.76 -2.48
C GLY A 293 -4.27 -18.30 -3.88
N SER A 294 -4.35 -19.19 -4.89
CA SER A 294 -3.95 -18.92 -6.27
C SER A 294 -4.64 -17.70 -6.87
N LYS A 295 -5.88 -17.41 -6.47
CA LYS A 295 -6.63 -16.22 -6.93
C LYS A 295 -5.99 -14.90 -6.51
N PHE A 296 -5.35 -14.84 -5.34
CA PHE A 296 -4.75 -13.62 -4.79
C PHE A 296 -3.29 -13.44 -5.20
N HIS A 297 -2.60 -14.55 -5.45
CA HIS A 297 -1.19 -14.57 -5.85
C HIS A 297 -1.00 -14.73 -7.36
N ALA A 298 -2.10 -14.82 -8.11
CA ALA A 298 -2.10 -14.92 -9.55
C ALA A 298 -1.82 -13.55 -10.19
N THR A 299 -0.74 -13.46 -10.93
CA THR A 299 -0.37 -12.25 -11.67
C THR A 299 -1.10 -12.18 -13.01
N LEU A 300 -2.26 -11.50 -13.05
CA LEU A 300 -2.93 -11.12 -14.30
C LEU A 300 -2.14 -9.96 -14.94
N GLY A 301 -1.45 -10.25 -16.04
CA GLY A 301 -0.77 -9.23 -16.86
C GLY A 301 0.57 -8.72 -16.32
N ALA A 302 0.96 -9.03 -15.09
CA ALA A 302 2.25 -8.68 -14.52
C ALA A 302 3.28 -9.83 -14.61
N ALA A 303 3.13 -10.74 -15.57
CA ALA A 303 4.02 -11.90 -15.78
C ALA A 303 5.50 -11.51 -16.00
N PHE A 304 5.79 -10.23 -16.15
CA PHE A 304 7.11 -9.66 -16.37
C PHE A 304 7.64 -8.85 -15.18
N ASP A 305 6.85 -8.67 -14.10
CA ASP A 305 7.32 -7.95 -12.92
C ASP A 305 8.10 -8.89 -12.00
N ASN A 306 9.41 -8.72 -11.95
CA ASN A 306 10.32 -9.46 -11.05
C ASN A 306 9.92 -9.37 -9.57
N LYS A 307 9.21 -8.31 -9.17
CA LYS A 307 8.74 -8.12 -7.79
C LYS A 307 7.80 -9.25 -7.34
N TYR A 308 6.89 -9.69 -8.20
CA TYR A 308 5.97 -10.79 -7.86
C TYR A 308 6.64 -12.16 -7.96
N LYS A 309 7.62 -12.32 -8.88
CA LYS A 309 8.38 -13.55 -9.05
C LYS A 309 9.13 -13.95 -7.78
N LEU A 310 9.68 -13.00 -7.06
CA LEU A 310 10.51 -13.24 -5.87
C LEU A 310 9.73 -13.06 -4.55
N TYR A 311 8.47 -12.66 -4.59
CA TYR A 311 7.70 -12.27 -3.40
C TYR A 311 7.74 -13.31 -2.28
N HIS A 312 7.44 -14.59 -2.58
CA HIS A 312 7.44 -15.67 -1.58
C HIS A 312 8.86 -16.05 -1.16
N GLN A 313 9.83 -16.02 -2.09
CA GLN A 313 11.24 -16.28 -1.79
C GLN A 313 11.81 -15.22 -0.85
N ASP A 314 11.58 -13.93 -1.14
CA ASP A 314 12.04 -12.82 -0.29
C ASP A 314 11.41 -12.88 1.10
N LYS A 315 10.12 -13.25 1.17
CA LYS A 315 9.41 -13.43 2.46
C LYS A 315 10.00 -14.59 3.27
N PHE A 316 10.30 -15.72 2.62
CA PHE A 316 10.98 -16.85 3.23
C PHE A 316 12.37 -16.48 3.75
N LEU A 317 13.18 -15.78 2.95
CA LEU A 317 14.53 -15.37 3.34
C LEU A 317 14.50 -14.42 4.54
N LEU A 318 13.61 -13.44 4.52
CA LEU A 318 13.42 -12.49 5.61
C LEU A 318 12.96 -13.20 6.90
N ALA A 319 12.04 -14.17 6.79
CA ALA A 319 11.61 -14.97 7.93
C ALA A 319 12.78 -15.81 8.49
N LYS A 320 13.57 -16.43 7.62
CA LYS A 320 14.75 -17.22 8.01
C LYS A 320 15.79 -16.34 8.73
N GLU A 321 16.05 -15.14 8.24
CA GLU A 321 16.94 -14.15 8.89
C GLU A 321 16.47 -13.80 10.31
N LYS A 322 15.17 -13.65 10.50
CA LYS A 322 14.55 -13.38 11.82
C LYS A 322 14.37 -14.65 12.70
N GLY A 323 14.88 -15.79 12.27
CA GLY A 323 14.78 -17.07 12.98
C GLY A 323 13.40 -17.73 12.90
N ILE A 324 12.46 -17.16 12.16
CA ILE A 324 11.09 -17.67 12.02
C ILE A 324 11.07 -18.83 11.02
N HIS A 325 10.43 -19.95 11.37
CA HIS A 325 10.11 -21.02 10.43
C HIS A 325 8.81 -20.69 9.71
N LEU A 326 8.92 -20.14 8.51
CA LEU A 326 7.77 -19.80 7.67
C LEU A 326 7.40 -20.99 6.79
N ILE A 327 6.16 -21.43 6.87
CA ILE A 327 5.56 -22.49 6.05
C ILE A 327 4.61 -21.82 5.05
N ASN A 328 4.82 -22.06 3.77
CA ASN A 328 3.96 -21.56 2.70
C ASN A 328 3.07 -22.69 2.18
N ILE A 329 1.79 -22.66 2.50
CA ILE A 329 0.80 -23.64 2.05
C ILE A 329 0.02 -23.03 0.89
N PHE A 330 0.19 -23.57 -0.32
CA PHE A 330 -0.59 -23.15 -1.47
C PHE A 330 -1.91 -23.92 -1.51
N ASP A 331 -2.95 -23.29 -2.05
CA ASP A 331 -4.30 -23.87 -2.14
C ASP A 331 -4.32 -25.21 -2.87
N VAL A 332 -3.51 -25.34 -3.92
CA VAL A 332 -3.34 -26.60 -4.67
C VAL A 332 -2.71 -27.71 -3.83
N ASP A 333 -1.75 -27.38 -2.97
CA ASP A 333 -1.14 -28.35 -2.06
C ASP A 333 -2.11 -28.76 -0.95
N TRP A 334 -2.86 -27.80 -0.40
CA TRP A 334 -3.88 -28.08 0.61
C TRP A 334 -4.99 -28.97 0.06
N ALA A 335 -5.45 -28.70 -1.16
CA ALA A 335 -6.48 -29.51 -1.81
C ALA A 335 -6.05 -30.96 -2.08
N ASN A 336 -4.76 -31.18 -2.41
CA ASN A 336 -4.27 -32.49 -2.84
C ASN A 336 -3.53 -33.29 -1.76
N ASN A 337 -2.98 -32.62 -0.72
CA ASN A 337 -2.08 -33.22 0.27
C ASN A 337 -2.40 -32.80 1.71
N GLN A 338 -3.66 -32.51 2.01
CA GLN A 338 -4.08 -31.97 3.31
C GLN A 338 -3.57 -32.81 4.50
N ASP A 339 -3.70 -34.13 4.43
CA ASP A 339 -3.31 -35.01 5.53
C ASP A 339 -1.80 -34.98 5.77
N LYS A 340 -1.00 -35.01 4.72
CA LYS A 340 0.48 -34.92 4.84
C LYS A 340 0.93 -33.56 5.38
N ILE A 341 0.26 -32.48 4.97
CA ILE A 341 0.55 -31.14 5.49
C ILE A 341 0.22 -31.10 6.98
N LYS A 342 -0.92 -31.64 7.41
CA LYS A 342 -1.31 -31.74 8.82
C LYS A 342 -0.30 -32.57 9.63
N MET A 343 0.11 -33.72 9.11
CA MET A 343 1.13 -34.56 9.76
C MET A 343 2.48 -33.83 9.89
N TYR A 344 2.88 -33.12 8.84
CA TYR A 344 4.08 -32.27 8.88
C TYR A 344 3.97 -31.17 9.93
N LEU A 345 2.88 -30.41 9.95
CA LEU A 345 2.64 -29.35 10.94
C LEU A 345 2.63 -29.93 12.37
N MET A 346 2.00 -31.09 12.56
CA MET A 346 1.99 -31.78 13.85
C MET A 346 3.40 -32.18 14.29
N SER A 347 4.24 -32.64 13.35
CA SER A 347 5.64 -33.04 13.66
C SER A 347 6.51 -31.86 14.13
N LEU A 348 6.12 -30.63 13.84
CA LEU A 348 6.85 -29.42 14.27
C LEU A 348 6.53 -29.00 15.71
N VAL A 349 5.35 -29.34 16.23
CA VAL A 349 4.84 -28.82 17.50
C VAL A 349 4.53 -29.87 18.54
N VAL A 350 4.22 -31.12 18.11
CA VAL A 350 3.94 -32.22 19.01
C VAL A 350 5.22 -33.04 19.20
N PRO A 351 5.60 -33.37 20.45
CA PRO A 351 6.75 -34.27 20.72
C PRO A 351 6.61 -35.60 19.99
N GLN A 352 7.65 -35.94 19.23
CA GLN A 352 7.72 -37.19 18.48
C GLN A 352 8.43 -38.26 19.31
N GLU A 353 8.11 -39.57 19.09
CA GLU A 353 8.84 -40.68 19.70
C GLU A 353 10.29 -40.67 19.22
N ARG A 354 11.23 -40.81 20.17
CA ARG A 354 12.66 -40.70 19.89
C ARG A 354 13.28 -42.08 19.68
N LEU A 355 13.76 -42.34 18.48
CA LEU A 355 14.56 -43.53 18.15
C LEU A 355 16.01 -43.11 17.92
N PHE A 356 16.94 -43.87 18.49
CA PHE A 356 18.37 -43.63 18.31
C PHE A 356 18.90 -44.46 17.14
N ALA A 357 19.53 -43.84 16.16
CA ALA A 357 20.09 -44.51 14.98
C ALA A 357 21.12 -45.62 15.32
N ARG A 358 21.82 -45.52 16.47
CA ARG A 358 22.72 -46.58 16.95
C ARG A 358 22.03 -47.91 17.19
N LYS A 359 20.72 -47.90 17.46
CA LYS A 359 19.91 -49.12 17.65
C LYS A 359 19.34 -49.67 16.33
N CYS A 360 19.49 -48.93 15.25
CA CYS A 360 18.93 -49.26 13.94
C CYS A 360 19.99 -49.90 13.04
N VAL A 361 19.55 -50.71 12.10
CA VAL A 361 20.39 -51.31 11.05
C VAL A 361 20.12 -50.61 9.73
N VAL A 362 21.16 -50.29 8.97
CA VAL A 362 21.02 -49.78 7.60
C VAL A 362 21.01 -50.97 6.64
N LYS A 363 20.06 -50.99 5.74
CA LYS A 363 19.99 -52.00 4.66
C LYS A 363 19.74 -51.25 3.34
N GLU A 364 20.36 -51.70 2.26
CA GLU A 364 19.94 -51.27 0.91
C GLU A 364 18.54 -51.82 0.64
N ILE A 365 17.68 -51.00 0.04
CA ILE A 365 16.28 -51.33 -0.25
C ILE A 365 15.96 -51.10 -1.73
N SER A 366 14.98 -51.85 -2.22
CA SER A 366 14.55 -51.68 -3.59
C SER A 366 13.90 -50.27 -3.84
N ARG A 367 13.91 -49.86 -5.09
CA ARG A 367 13.26 -48.59 -5.49
C ARG A 367 11.78 -48.61 -5.16
N GLU A 368 11.12 -49.76 -5.28
CA GLU A 368 9.68 -49.91 -5.02
C GLU A 368 9.38 -49.65 -3.53
N VAL A 369 10.16 -50.22 -2.61
CA VAL A 369 10.04 -50.02 -1.16
C VAL A 369 10.31 -48.54 -0.82
N ALA A 370 11.38 -47.95 -1.36
CA ALA A 370 11.69 -46.53 -1.14
C ALA A 370 10.60 -45.61 -1.69
N THR A 371 10.02 -45.94 -2.85
CA THR A 371 8.94 -45.20 -3.47
C THR A 371 7.66 -45.26 -2.63
N ALA A 372 7.28 -46.47 -2.17
CA ALA A 372 6.12 -46.66 -1.30
C ALA A 372 6.25 -45.82 -0.02
N PHE A 373 7.39 -45.97 0.68
CA PHE A 373 7.66 -45.26 1.93
C PHE A 373 7.66 -43.73 1.76
N THR A 374 8.31 -43.20 0.71
CA THR A 374 8.34 -41.77 0.47
C THR A 374 7.00 -41.21 -0.01
N ASN A 375 6.19 -42.01 -0.73
CA ASN A 375 4.83 -41.60 -1.08
C ASN A 375 3.92 -41.55 0.13
N GLU A 376 4.14 -42.39 1.13
CA GLU A 376 3.35 -42.39 2.36
C GLU A 376 3.73 -41.22 3.28
N TYR A 377 5.03 -41.07 3.60
CA TYR A 377 5.47 -40.18 4.68
C TYR A 377 6.12 -38.88 4.23
N HIS A 378 6.57 -38.72 2.98
CA HIS A 378 7.19 -37.47 2.54
C HIS A 378 6.16 -36.50 1.99
N ILE A 379 6.18 -35.22 2.44
CA ILE A 379 5.20 -34.20 2.03
C ILE A 379 5.09 -34.03 0.50
N GLN A 380 6.21 -34.15 -0.21
CA GLN A 380 6.24 -34.05 -1.68
C GLN A 380 6.18 -35.41 -2.38
N GLY A 381 6.05 -36.52 -1.64
CA GLY A 381 6.11 -37.88 -2.20
C GLY A 381 7.44 -38.24 -2.85
N SER A 382 7.45 -39.34 -3.61
CA SER A 382 8.62 -39.87 -4.28
C SER A 382 8.99 -39.13 -5.57
N VAL A 383 10.26 -39.32 -5.98
CA VAL A 383 10.76 -39.02 -7.33
C VAL A 383 11.35 -40.29 -7.93
N SER A 384 10.56 -41.37 -7.94
CA SER A 384 10.97 -42.74 -8.20
C SER A 384 11.87 -42.93 -9.41
N ARG A 385 11.64 -42.19 -10.50
CA ARG A 385 12.47 -42.20 -11.71
C ARG A 385 13.94 -41.91 -11.45
N PHE A 386 14.25 -41.13 -10.42
CA PHE A 386 15.59 -40.64 -10.10
C PHE A 386 16.22 -41.36 -8.88
N MET A 387 15.42 -42.05 -8.04
CA MET A 387 15.84 -42.78 -6.86
C MET A 387 16.47 -44.09 -7.27
N LYS A 388 17.79 -44.09 -7.51
CA LYS A 388 18.54 -45.26 -8.02
C LYS A 388 19.24 -46.04 -6.94
N ILE A 389 19.67 -45.37 -5.86
CA ILE A 389 20.35 -45.93 -4.71
C ILE A 389 19.52 -45.58 -3.48
N ASN A 390 19.09 -46.57 -2.72
CA ASN A 390 18.15 -46.33 -1.64
C ASN A 390 18.58 -47.11 -0.39
N TYR A 391 18.69 -46.40 0.72
CA TYR A 391 18.98 -47.00 2.02
C TYR A 391 17.78 -46.83 2.95
N GLY A 392 17.41 -47.89 3.63
CA GLY A 392 16.44 -47.94 4.70
C GLY A 392 17.11 -48.07 6.06
N LEU A 393 16.56 -47.40 7.05
CA LEU A 393 16.94 -47.52 8.44
C LEU A 393 15.89 -48.38 9.17
N PHE A 394 16.30 -49.54 9.66
CA PHE A 394 15.41 -50.53 10.28
C PHE A 394 15.64 -50.62 11.78
N PHE A 395 14.56 -50.75 12.54
CA PHE A 395 14.56 -51.10 13.95
C PHE A 395 13.54 -52.20 14.18
N ASN A 396 13.97 -53.33 14.80
CA ASN A 396 13.15 -54.53 14.95
C ASN A 396 12.50 -55.00 13.64
N ASP A 397 13.28 -55.00 12.56
CA ASP A 397 12.88 -55.35 11.18
C ASP A 397 11.80 -54.46 10.55
N GLU A 398 11.38 -53.41 11.22
CA GLU A 398 10.49 -52.39 10.68
C GLU A 398 11.28 -51.20 10.12
N LEU A 399 10.80 -50.62 8.97
CA LEU A 399 11.44 -49.51 8.28
C LEU A 399 10.98 -48.16 8.87
N TYR A 400 11.93 -47.36 9.34
CA TYR A 400 11.65 -46.05 10.00
C TYR A 400 12.15 -44.84 9.23
N ALA A 401 13.17 -45.01 8.39
CA ALA A 401 13.61 -43.89 7.53
C ALA A 401 14.19 -44.41 6.22
N VAL A 402 14.10 -43.57 5.20
CA VAL A 402 14.64 -43.82 3.87
C VAL A 402 15.48 -42.62 3.42
N MET A 403 16.63 -42.90 2.83
CA MET A 403 17.44 -41.91 2.11
C MET A 403 17.76 -42.43 0.71
N SER A 404 17.49 -41.58 -0.30
CA SER A 404 17.55 -41.97 -1.70
C SER A 404 18.43 -41.03 -2.51
N PHE A 405 19.32 -41.65 -3.30
CA PHE A 405 20.26 -40.95 -4.17
C PHE A 405 20.09 -41.35 -5.64
N GLY A 406 20.64 -40.53 -6.51
CA GLY A 406 20.76 -40.79 -7.94
C GLY A 406 21.88 -39.99 -8.57
N LYS A 407 22.08 -40.18 -9.86
CA LYS A 407 23.07 -39.43 -10.62
C LYS A 407 22.62 -37.99 -10.80
N LEU A 408 23.57 -37.05 -10.93
CA LEU A 408 23.27 -35.69 -11.26
C LEU A 408 22.53 -35.61 -12.61
N ARG A 409 21.41 -34.93 -12.64
CA ARG A 409 20.77 -34.55 -13.88
C ARG A 409 21.72 -33.64 -14.67
N LEU A 410 21.95 -33.90 -15.93
CA LEU A 410 22.78 -33.09 -16.84
C LEU A 410 24.31 -33.29 -16.69
N SER A 411 24.81 -34.17 -15.81
CA SER A 411 26.23 -34.57 -15.85
C SER A 411 26.48 -35.58 -16.96
N LYS A 412 27.38 -35.24 -17.87
CA LYS A 412 27.86 -36.13 -18.93
C LYS A 412 28.96 -37.10 -18.41
N THR A 413 29.53 -36.81 -17.24
CA THR A 413 30.58 -37.59 -16.59
C THR A 413 30.04 -38.21 -15.33
N ASP A 414 30.23 -39.53 -15.20
CA ASP A 414 29.63 -40.37 -14.18
C ASP A 414 30.48 -40.51 -12.92
N ASP A 415 31.45 -39.63 -12.71
CA ASP A 415 32.58 -39.84 -11.82
C ASP A 415 32.34 -39.29 -10.42
N GLY A 416 31.64 -40.07 -9.58
CA GLY A 416 31.49 -39.79 -8.15
C GLY A 416 30.59 -38.60 -7.78
N GLN A 417 29.69 -38.19 -8.70
CA GLN A 417 28.78 -37.08 -8.46
C GLN A 417 27.33 -37.54 -8.32
N TYR A 418 26.70 -37.19 -7.22
CA TYR A 418 25.37 -37.66 -6.86
C TYR A 418 24.42 -36.53 -6.47
N GLU A 419 23.13 -36.82 -6.52
CA GLU A 419 22.07 -35.99 -5.98
C GLU A 419 21.32 -36.74 -4.89
N LEU A 420 21.26 -36.18 -3.67
CA LEU A 420 20.39 -36.65 -2.60
C LEU A 420 18.97 -36.14 -2.89
N HIS A 421 18.10 -37.07 -3.31
CA HIS A 421 16.75 -36.75 -3.75
C HIS A 421 15.75 -36.66 -2.62
N ARG A 422 15.82 -37.59 -1.66
CA ARG A 422 14.88 -37.69 -0.53
C ARG A 422 15.57 -38.19 0.74
N TYR A 423 15.19 -37.56 1.82
CA TYR A 423 15.31 -38.11 3.16
C TYR A 423 13.95 -38.05 3.82
N CYS A 424 13.43 -39.14 4.31
CA CYS A 424 12.10 -39.29 4.86
C CYS A 424 12.13 -40.15 6.11
N VAL A 425 11.37 -39.77 7.13
CA VAL A 425 11.19 -40.51 8.38
C VAL A 425 9.72 -40.85 8.52
N LYS A 426 9.42 -42.01 9.08
CA LYS A 426 8.07 -42.45 9.43
C LYS A 426 7.39 -41.42 10.36
N ASP A 427 6.14 -41.12 10.12
CA ASP A 427 5.37 -40.20 10.94
C ASP A 427 5.33 -40.66 12.42
N GLY A 428 5.31 -39.66 13.32
CA GLY A 428 5.35 -39.92 14.77
C GLY A 428 6.75 -40.16 15.35
N TYR A 429 7.80 -40.22 14.53
CA TYR A 429 9.16 -40.54 14.98
C TYR A 429 10.17 -39.43 14.66
N THR A 430 11.12 -39.24 15.58
CA THR A 430 12.37 -38.50 15.34
C THR A 430 13.54 -39.43 15.53
N ILE A 431 14.37 -39.64 14.49
CA ILE A 431 15.51 -40.57 14.54
C ILE A 431 16.80 -39.78 14.76
N LEU A 432 17.29 -39.78 15.99
CA LEU A 432 18.52 -39.08 16.37
C LEU A 432 19.74 -39.73 15.71
N GLY A 433 20.45 -38.99 14.85
CA GLY A 433 21.58 -39.47 14.05
C GLY A 433 21.17 -40.30 12.83
N GLY A 434 19.88 -40.42 12.50
CA GLY A 434 19.38 -41.27 11.40
C GLY A 434 19.88 -40.83 10.04
N ALA A 435 19.76 -39.56 9.73
CA ALA A 435 20.22 -39.00 8.45
C ALA A 435 21.73 -39.11 8.27
N GLU A 436 22.50 -38.85 9.34
CA GLU A 436 23.96 -38.98 9.34
C GLU A 436 24.41 -40.44 9.11
N LYS A 437 23.76 -41.38 9.78
CA LYS A 437 24.06 -42.81 9.63
C LYS A 437 23.78 -43.31 8.21
N LEU A 438 22.68 -42.92 7.61
CA LEU A 438 22.32 -43.27 6.24
C LEU A 438 23.28 -42.63 5.22
N LEU A 439 23.61 -41.33 5.40
CA LEU A 439 24.57 -40.64 4.53
C LEU A 439 25.95 -41.28 4.62
N LYS A 440 26.43 -41.60 5.83
CA LYS A 440 27.74 -42.23 6.04
C LYS A 440 27.83 -43.62 5.39
N HIS A 441 26.75 -44.38 5.40
CA HIS A 441 26.68 -45.68 4.69
C HIS A 441 26.86 -45.47 3.19
N PHE A 442 26.12 -44.50 2.62
CA PHE A 442 26.26 -44.12 1.22
C PHE A 442 27.70 -43.66 0.90
N GLU A 443 28.31 -42.86 1.76
CA GLU A 443 29.70 -42.35 1.60
C GLU A 443 30.73 -43.51 1.57
N ILE A 444 30.52 -44.53 2.39
CA ILE A 444 31.38 -45.71 2.43
C ILE A 444 31.24 -46.54 1.15
N ASP A 445 30.00 -46.80 0.73
CA ASP A 445 29.73 -47.72 -0.38
C ASP A 445 30.09 -47.10 -1.75
N TYR A 446 29.91 -45.78 -1.89
CA TYR A 446 30.02 -45.07 -3.19
C TYR A 446 31.19 -44.10 -3.29
N SER A 447 31.88 -43.80 -2.18
CA SER A 447 33.01 -42.84 -2.13
C SER A 447 32.76 -41.57 -2.99
N PRO A 448 31.68 -40.80 -2.71
CA PRO A 448 31.32 -39.68 -3.55
C PRO A 448 32.38 -38.58 -3.51
N LYS A 449 32.63 -37.92 -4.64
CA LYS A 449 33.42 -36.68 -4.72
C LYS A 449 32.57 -35.44 -4.48
N TYR A 450 31.26 -35.55 -4.78
CA TYR A 450 30.32 -34.45 -4.69
C TYR A 450 28.88 -34.94 -4.54
N ILE A 451 28.16 -34.33 -3.61
CA ILE A 451 26.73 -34.56 -3.45
C ILE A 451 26.02 -33.21 -3.49
N ARG A 452 24.94 -33.14 -4.27
CA ARG A 452 24.02 -31.99 -4.35
C ARG A 452 22.66 -32.39 -3.80
N SER A 453 21.96 -31.42 -3.21
CA SER A 453 20.57 -31.56 -2.82
C SER A 453 19.82 -30.23 -2.88
N TYR A 454 18.51 -30.28 -2.67
CA TYR A 454 17.64 -29.12 -2.66
C TYR A 454 16.63 -29.21 -1.52
N SER A 455 16.52 -28.16 -0.70
CA SER A 455 15.40 -28.01 0.24
C SER A 455 14.33 -27.12 -0.36
N ASP A 456 13.09 -27.54 -0.23
CA ASP A 456 11.93 -26.72 -0.66
C ASP A 456 11.66 -25.64 0.38
N ASN A 457 11.72 -24.39 -0.05
CA ASN A 457 11.55 -23.22 0.82
C ASN A 457 10.10 -23.01 1.27
N ASP A 458 9.13 -23.70 0.65
CA ASP A 458 7.74 -23.65 1.10
C ASP A 458 7.57 -24.33 2.46
N TYR A 459 8.40 -25.35 2.76
CA TYR A 459 8.25 -26.15 3.97
C TYR A 459 9.50 -26.19 4.86
N PHE A 460 10.72 -26.10 4.31
CA PHE A 460 11.94 -26.48 5.02
C PHE A 460 12.95 -25.33 5.13
N LYS A 461 13.53 -25.14 6.31
CA LYS A 461 14.66 -24.21 6.52
C LYS A 461 16.02 -24.74 6.06
N GLY A 462 16.12 -26.02 5.79
CA GLY A 462 17.37 -26.65 5.35
C GLY A 462 18.34 -27.07 6.46
N GLY A 463 18.00 -26.91 7.73
CA GLY A 463 18.92 -27.19 8.87
C GLY A 463 19.44 -28.64 8.97
N ILE A 464 18.79 -29.60 8.31
CA ILE A 464 19.32 -30.96 8.22
C ILE A 464 20.58 -31.02 7.36
N TYR A 465 20.65 -30.28 6.26
CA TYR A 465 21.81 -30.25 5.37
C TYR A 465 23.03 -29.63 6.06
N GLU A 466 22.83 -28.55 6.81
CA GLU A 466 23.89 -27.94 7.61
C GLU A 466 24.51 -28.94 8.60
N ARG A 467 23.67 -29.71 9.30
CA ARG A 467 24.12 -30.77 10.23
C ARG A 467 24.84 -31.93 9.53
N LEU A 468 24.50 -32.22 8.29
CA LEU A 468 25.15 -33.26 7.48
C LEU A 468 26.43 -32.74 6.78
N GLY A 469 26.84 -31.50 7.04
CA GLY A 469 28.04 -30.89 6.47
C GLY A 469 27.89 -30.44 5.01
N PHE A 470 26.68 -30.13 4.58
CA PHE A 470 26.45 -29.47 3.29
C PHE A 470 26.56 -27.96 3.45
N GLU A 471 27.12 -27.32 2.44
CA GLU A 471 27.17 -25.86 2.31
C GLU A 471 25.98 -25.34 1.53
N ASN A 472 25.49 -24.14 1.92
CA ASN A 472 24.45 -23.45 1.19
C ASN A 472 25.02 -22.84 -0.09
N ALA A 473 24.64 -23.38 -1.24
CA ALA A 473 25.09 -22.94 -2.56
C ALA A 473 24.14 -21.93 -3.23
N GLY A 474 23.28 -21.27 -2.43
CA GLY A 474 22.40 -20.18 -2.88
C GLY A 474 20.96 -20.63 -3.20
N GLN A 475 20.20 -19.65 -3.66
CA GLN A 475 18.79 -19.81 -3.99
C GLN A 475 18.59 -20.18 -5.45
N CYS A 476 17.70 -21.13 -5.71
CA CYS A 476 17.24 -21.41 -7.06
C CYS A 476 16.15 -20.41 -7.48
N THR A 477 16.05 -20.17 -8.78
CA THR A 477 14.92 -19.41 -9.32
C THR A 477 13.59 -20.04 -8.88
N PRO A 478 12.64 -19.25 -8.34
CA PRO A 478 11.35 -19.76 -7.93
C PRO A 478 10.65 -20.54 -9.03
N ARG A 479 10.14 -21.71 -8.68
CA ARG A 479 9.26 -22.47 -9.56
C ARG A 479 7.90 -21.83 -9.60
N TYR A 480 7.14 -22.06 -10.68
CA TYR A 480 5.79 -21.58 -10.85
C TYR A 480 4.90 -22.68 -11.41
N TYR A 481 3.61 -22.48 -11.26
CA TYR A 481 2.58 -23.25 -11.97
C TYR A 481 1.58 -22.28 -12.63
N TRP A 482 0.88 -22.79 -13.61
CA TRP A 482 -0.20 -22.09 -14.27
C TRP A 482 -1.54 -22.47 -13.64
N PHE A 483 -2.39 -21.46 -13.46
CA PHE A 483 -3.71 -21.61 -12.87
C PHE A 483 -4.74 -21.02 -13.83
N LEU A 484 -5.71 -21.84 -14.24
CA LEU A 484 -6.75 -21.44 -15.18
C LEU A 484 -8.11 -21.93 -14.68
N ASN A 485 -9.10 -21.02 -14.61
CA ASN A 485 -10.47 -21.34 -14.22
C ASN A 485 -10.60 -22.13 -12.91
N GLY A 486 -9.74 -21.85 -11.92
CA GLY A 486 -9.79 -22.54 -10.63
C GLY A 486 -8.97 -23.83 -10.55
N VAL A 487 -8.23 -24.21 -11.60
CA VAL A 487 -7.49 -25.46 -11.69
C VAL A 487 -6.00 -25.21 -11.97
N GLU A 488 -5.12 -25.91 -11.27
CA GLU A 488 -3.70 -25.97 -11.58
C GLU A 488 -3.50 -26.78 -12.88
N LEU A 489 -2.76 -26.20 -13.80
CA LEU A 489 -2.41 -26.88 -15.04
C LEU A 489 -1.11 -27.66 -14.89
N ARG A 490 -1.10 -28.90 -15.33
CA ARG A 490 0.12 -29.72 -15.39
C ARG A 490 1.16 -29.05 -16.29
N ARG A 491 2.41 -29.09 -15.87
CA ARG A 491 3.54 -28.46 -16.58
C ARG A 491 3.63 -28.91 -18.05
N GLU A 492 3.33 -30.17 -18.32
CA GLU A 492 3.35 -30.74 -19.67
C GLU A 492 2.33 -30.08 -20.59
N ALA A 493 1.13 -29.73 -20.09
CA ALA A 493 0.08 -29.06 -20.85
C ALA A 493 0.47 -27.62 -21.25
N CYS A 494 1.40 -27.00 -20.51
CA CYS A 494 1.82 -25.63 -20.71
C CYS A 494 3.09 -25.50 -21.56
N GLN A 495 3.74 -26.60 -21.94
CA GLN A 495 4.96 -26.59 -22.74
C GLN A 495 4.70 -26.25 -24.21
N LEU A 496 5.64 -25.56 -24.86
CA LEU A 496 5.52 -25.14 -26.28
C LEU A 496 5.13 -26.28 -27.20
N LYS A 497 5.64 -27.50 -26.96
CA LYS A 497 5.29 -28.69 -27.75
C LYS A 497 3.78 -28.92 -27.73
N ARG A 498 3.18 -28.91 -26.55
CA ARG A 498 1.74 -29.15 -26.39
C ARG A 498 0.91 -27.97 -26.85
N LEU A 499 1.37 -26.75 -26.57
CA LEU A 499 0.72 -25.52 -27.02
C LEU A 499 0.69 -25.40 -28.55
N LYS A 500 1.67 -25.97 -29.25
CA LYS A 500 1.69 -26.06 -30.69
C LYS A 500 0.56 -26.97 -31.26
N GLU A 501 0.24 -28.01 -30.51
CA GLU A 501 -0.84 -28.95 -30.87
C GLU A 501 -2.23 -28.37 -30.53
N ASP A 502 -2.37 -27.82 -29.32
CA ASP A 502 -3.67 -27.39 -28.77
C ASP A 502 -4.06 -25.95 -29.17
N TYR A 503 -3.09 -25.05 -29.39
CA TYR A 503 -3.31 -23.61 -29.64
C TYR A 503 -2.36 -23.05 -30.71
N PRO A 504 -2.31 -23.63 -31.92
CA PRO A 504 -1.35 -23.25 -32.96
C PRO A 504 -1.46 -21.77 -33.37
N GLU A 505 -2.68 -21.22 -33.44
CA GLU A 505 -2.92 -19.83 -33.84
C GLU A 505 -2.35 -18.83 -32.83
N LEU A 506 -2.58 -19.05 -31.54
CA LEU A 506 -2.03 -18.21 -30.48
C LEU A 506 -0.51 -18.29 -30.42
N LEU A 507 0.04 -19.47 -30.69
CA LEU A 507 1.49 -19.65 -30.74
C LEU A 507 2.08 -18.94 -31.96
N GLN A 508 1.43 -18.99 -33.12
CA GLN A 508 1.84 -18.22 -34.28
C GLN A 508 1.78 -16.71 -34.02
N GLU A 509 0.71 -16.23 -33.38
CA GLU A 509 0.61 -14.82 -32.95
C GLU A 509 1.77 -14.42 -32.05
N ALA A 510 2.18 -15.30 -31.12
CA ALA A 510 3.32 -15.06 -30.23
C ALA A 510 4.65 -14.95 -30.99
N TYR A 511 4.83 -15.71 -32.06
CA TYR A 511 6.00 -15.61 -32.93
C TYR A 511 5.99 -14.32 -33.76
N VAL A 512 4.86 -13.97 -34.38
CA VAL A 512 4.71 -12.75 -35.18
C VAL A 512 4.95 -11.50 -34.33
N LYS A 513 4.49 -11.49 -33.07
CA LYS A 513 4.70 -10.38 -32.13
C LYS A 513 6.04 -10.42 -31.42
N GLU A 514 6.94 -11.33 -31.78
CA GLU A 514 8.27 -11.48 -31.17
C GLU A 514 8.22 -11.53 -29.62
N ALA A 515 7.16 -12.17 -29.07
CA ALA A 515 6.98 -12.25 -27.64
C ALA A 515 8.24 -12.83 -26.95
N PRO A 516 8.76 -12.23 -25.87
CA PRO A 516 9.98 -12.69 -25.21
C PRO A 516 9.88 -14.13 -24.70
N ASN A 517 8.70 -14.52 -24.23
CA ASN A 517 8.38 -15.88 -23.84
C ASN A 517 7.06 -16.30 -24.52
N LYS A 518 7.16 -17.21 -25.49
CA LYS A 518 6.01 -17.66 -26.28
C LYS A 518 5.02 -18.46 -25.44
N GLU A 519 5.50 -19.28 -24.51
CA GLU A 519 4.66 -20.03 -23.57
C GLU A 519 3.84 -19.06 -22.70
N ASP A 520 4.49 -18.08 -22.08
CA ASP A 520 3.82 -17.08 -21.25
C ASP A 520 2.78 -16.30 -22.08
N TYR A 521 3.11 -15.95 -23.32
CA TYR A 521 2.19 -15.25 -24.20
C TYR A 521 0.88 -16.03 -24.43
N VAL A 522 1.00 -17.30 -24.82
CA VAL A 522 -0.16 -18.16 -25.09
C VAL A 522 -0.98 -18.36 -23.83
N MET A 523 -0.34 -18.70 -22.71
CA MET A 523 -1.03 -18.97 -21.46
C MET A 523 -1.78 -17.75 -20.93
N LEU A 524 -1.18 -16.55 -21.01
CA LEU A 524 -1.83 -15.31 -20.61
C LEU A 524 -3.01 -14.96 -21.53
N LYS A 525 -2.90 -15.23 -22.83
CA LYS A 525 -4.01 -15.05 -23.79
C LYS A 525 -5.19 -15.97 -23.51
N LEU A 526 -4.93 -17.17 -23.01
CA LEU A 526 -5.96 -18.09 -22.53
C LEU A 526 -6.59 -17.66 -21.21
N GLY A 527 -6.09 -16.58 -20.58
CA GLY A 527 -6.56 -16.10 -19.27
C GLY A 527 -5.97 -16.87 -18.08
N ALA A 528 -4.93 -17.68 -18.32
CA ALA A 528 -4.22 -18.36 -17.24
C ALA A 528 -3.36 -17.37 -16.44
N CYS A 529 -3.23 -17.63 -15.16
CA CYS A 529 -2.41 -16.86 -14.24
C CYS A 529 -1.19 -17.65 -13.80
N LYS A 530 -0.06 -16.98 -13.64
CA LYS A 530 1.18 -17.59 -13.16
C LYS A 530 1.33 -17.37 -11.65
N VAL A 531 1.52 -18.46 -10.91
CA VAL A 531 1.75 -18.41 -9.44
C VAL A 531 3.17 -18.91 -9.15
N TYR A 532 3.97 -18.06 -8.51
CA TYR A 532 5.34 -18.39 -8.14
C TYR A 532 5.40 -18.91 -6.69
N ARG A 533 6.23 -19.95 -6.46
CA ARG A 533 6.51 -20.52 -5.14
C ARG A 533 7.73 -19.86 -4.49
N SER A 534 8.06 -20.26 -3.24
CA SER A 534 9.23 -19.72 -2.54
C SER A 534 10.57 -20.22 -3.11
N GLY A 535 10.56 -21.17 -4.04
CA GLY A 535 11.77 -21.73 -4.65
C GLY A 535 12.46 -22.76 -3.78
N ASN A 536 13.71 -23.02 -4.09
CA ASN A 536 14.52 -24.03 -3.39
C ASN A 536 15.87 -23.43 -2.99
N THR A 537 16.40 -23.84 -1.83
CA THR A 537 17.79 -23.62 -1.46
C THR A 537 18.62 -24.79 -1.96
N LYS A 538 19.70 -24.51 -2.68
CA LYS A 538 20.66 -25.51 -3.17
C LYS A 538 21.70 -25.81 -2.10
N TRP A 539 22.00 -27.07 -1.92
CA TRP A 539 22.97 -27.58 -0.95
C TRP A 539 24.01 -28.43 -1.65
N GLU A 540 25.29 -28.24 -1.27
CA GLU A 540 26.40 -28.96 -1.87
C GLU A 540 27.34 -29.49 -0.78
N LYS A 541 27.84 -30.71 -0.99
CA LYS A 541 28.87 -31.30 -0.15
C LYS A 541 29.99 -31.84 -1.04
N ARG A 542 31.21 -31.42 -0.78
CA ARG A 542 32.42 -31.84 -1.49
C ARG A 542 33.30 -32.68 -0.56
N TYR A 543 33.96 -33.66 -1.10
CA TYR A 543 34.78 -34.60 -0.34
C TYR A 543 36.23 -34.46 -0.72
#